data_25325fa1614cffb158f00610f2d66412
#
_entry.id   25325fa1614cffb158f00610f2d66412
#
_cell.length_a   1.000
_cell.length_b   1.000
_cell.length_c   1.000
_cell.angle_alpha   90.00
_cell.angle_beta   90.00
_cell.angle_gamma   90.00
#
_symmetry.space_group_name_H-M   'P 1'
#
loop_
_entity.id
_entity.type
_entity.pdbx_description
1 polymer ?
#
loop_
_entity_poly.entity_id
_entity_poly.type
_entity_poly.pdbx_seq_one_letter_code
_entity_poly.pdbx_strand_id
1 'polypeptide(L)'
;DLKYIWIQLDQNIFKQDSIDFQTRTISSNDKINFSTLRNTNFMDDFIGGIQNLSIKVNGSEVNTKIVGTMVRVDLNQKLKMDESILIKIDWDFNIGETNALDSRNGYETFEDGNDIFLIAQWYPRLVAFSDYEGWHNKEFIGNGEFTLEFGNYDVSIKVPADHIVSSTGVLINSERILSKEHRKRLKKAEKSETPIFIVSPEEALEIEKERSKDKKTWQFKAENVRDFAWASSRKFIWDAAGYKQDSEENPYNWYFSKWKS
;
A
#
# COMPACT_ATOMS: atom_id res chain seq x y z
N ASP A 1 5.19 13.40 28.10
CA ASP A 1 4.74 11.99 28.31
C ASP A 1 3.46 11.76 27.52
N LEU A 2 3.45 10.79 26.61
CA LEU A 2 2.25 10.38 25.87
C LEU A 2 1.45 9.34 26.68
N LYS A 3 0.14 9.56 26.79
CA LYS A 3 -0.79 8.63 27.45
C LYS A 3 -1.54 7.76 26.43
N TYR A 4 -1.57 8.21 25.20
CA TYR A 4 -2.25 7.55 24.08
C TYR A 4 -1.55 7.94 22.79
N ILE A 5 -1.78 7.13 21.74
CA ILE A 5 -1.37 7.42 20.38
C ILE A 5 -2.59 7.33 19.46
N TRP A 6 -2.46 7.90 18.27
CA TRP A 6 -3.42 7.75 17.20
C TRP A 6 -2.82 6.96 16.04
N ILE A 7 -3.62 6.07 15.48
CA ILE A 7 -3.28 5.27 14.30
C ILE A 7 -4.33 5.56 13.23
N GLN A 8 -3.88 5.80 12.02
CA GLN A 8 -4.69 6.08 10.86
C GLN A 8 -5.08 4.78 10.18
N LEU A 9 -6.37 4.64 9.85
CA LEU A 9 -7.00 3.49 9.22
C LEU A 9 -7.64 3.95 7.89
N ASP A 10 -6.81 4.27 6.89
CA ASP A 10 -7.27 4.91 5.65
C ASP A 10 -8.35 4.11 4.92
N GLN A 11 -8.28 2.78 4.98
CA GLN A 11 -9.27 1.89 4.36
C GLN A 11 -10.68 2.08 4.93
N ASN A 12 -10.82 2.69 6.11
CA ASN A 12 -12.15 2.97 6.69
C ASN A 12 -12.95 4.02 5.93
N ILE A 13 -12.32 4.76 5.00
CA ILE A 13 -13.05 5.66 4.08
C ILE A 13 -14.11 4.90 3.26
N PHE A 14 -13.87 3.61 2.99
CA PHE A 14 -14.76 2.75 2.20
C PHE A 14 -15.87 2.09 3.02
N LYS A 15 -16.01 2.43 4.30
CA LYS A 15 -17.15 1.99 5.10
C LYS A 15 -18.40 2.77 4.74
N GLN A 16 -19.55 2.12 4.77
CA GLN A 16 -20.85 2.78 4.51
C GLN A 16 -21.18 3.87 5.54
N ASP A 17 -20.63 3.77 6.76
CA ASP A 17 -20.79 4.77 7.82
C ASP A 17 -19.66 5.81 7.86
N SER A 18 -18.77 5.84 6.86
CA SER A 18 -17.71 6.86 6.75
C SER A 18 -18.30 8.24 6.46
N ILE A 19 -17.63 9.29 6.93
CA ILE A 19 -18.05 10.68 6.64
C ILE A 19 -18.04 10.93 5.13
N ASP A 20 -17.02 10.44 4.42
CA ASP A 20 -16.96 10.58 2.97
C ASP A 20 -18.20 9.99 2.28
N PHE A 21 -18.60 8.78 2.68
CA PHE A 21 -19.79 8.14 2.10
C PHE A 21 -21.08 8.88 2.46
N GLN A 22 -21.25 9.31 3.71
CA GLN A 22 -22.46 10.00 4.19
C GLN A 22 -22.59 11.42 3.67
N THR A 23 -21.49 12.08 3.32
CA THR A 23 -21.50 13.47 2.85
C THR A 23 -21.42 13.61 1.33
N ARG A 24 -21.36 12.51 0.59
CA ARG A 24 -21.42 12.52 -0.87
C ARG A 24 -22.74 13.15 -1.33
N THR A 25 -22.64 14.24 -2.07
CA THR A 25 -23.80 14.92 -2.65
C THR A 25 -23.80 14.71 -4.15
N ILE A 26 -24.95 14.34 -4.69
CA ILE A 26 -25.20 14.33 -6.13
C ILE A 26 -25.93 15.65 -6.45
N SER A 27 -25.37 16.46 -7.36
CA SER A 27 -26.04 17.67 -7.81
C SER A 27 -27.34 17.29 -8.53
N SER A 28 -28.41 18.01 -8.26
CA SER A 28 -29.72 17.81 -8.94
C SER A 28 -29.67 18.00 -10.47
N ASN A 29 -28.58 18.62 -10.96
CA ASN A 29 -28.32 18.83 -12.39
C ASN A 29 -27.44 17.75 -13.01
N ASP A 30 -26.88 16.83 -12.23
CA ASP A 30 -26.05 15.76 -12.72
C ASP A 30 -26.89 14.67 -13.37
N LYS A 31 -26.59 14.37 -14.61
CA LYS A 31 -27.13 13.20 -15.27
C LYS A 31 -26.45 11.96 -14.70
N ILE A 32 -27.19 11.07 -14.09
CA ILE A 32 -26.72 9.76 -13.69
C ILE A 32 -26.38 8.99 -14.98
N ASN A 33 -25.10 8.72 -15.20
CA ASN A 33 -24.68 7.86 -16.28
C ASN A 33 -24.61 6.39 -15.81
N PHE A 34 -24.45 5.47 -16.74
CA PHE A 34 -24.44 4.05 -16.44
C PHE A 34 -23.27 3.64 -15.52
N SER A 35 -22.11 4.26 -15.67
CA SER A 35 -20.95 3.99 -14.79
C SER A 35 -21.23 4.43 -13.35
N THR A 36 -21.85 5.58 -13.14
CA THR A 36 -22.24 6.06 -11.80
C THR A 36 -23.21 5.08 -11.13
N LEU A 37 -24.23 4.58 -11.88
CA LEU A 37 -25.18 3.60 -11.35
C LEU A 37 -24.48 2.28 -10.99
N ARG A 38 -23.59 1.79 -11.85
CA ARG A 38 -22.80 0.59 -11.59
C ARG A 38 -21.93 0.74 -10.32
N ASN A 39 -21.25 1.86 -10.18
CA ASN A 39 -20.39 2.13 -9.03
C ASN A 39 -21.22 2.24 -7.74
N THR A 40 -22.41 2.85 -7.79
CA THR A 40 -23.31 2.90 -6.64
C THR A 40 -23.73 1.49 -6.21
N ASN A 41 -24.17 0.66 -7.14
CA ASN A 41 -24.53 -0.73 -6.83
C ASN A 41 -23.36 -1.53 -6.27
N PHE A 42 -22.15 -1.34 -6.81
CA PHE A 42 -20.94 -1.99 -6.26
C PHE A 42 -20.68 -1.57 -4.81
N MET A 43 -20.80 -0.27 -4.52
CA MET A 43 -20.56 0.26 -3.17
C MET A 43 -21.59 -0.22 -2.15
N ASP A 44 -22.83 -0.46 -2.57
CA ASP A 44 -23.90 -0.97 -1.68
C ASP A 44 -23.57 -2.40 -1.18
N ASP A 45 -22.94 -3.22 -2.01
CA ASP A 45 -22.58 -4.60 -1.69
C ASP A 45 -21.14 -4.76 -1.13
N PHE A 46 -20.28 -3.75 -1.30
CA PHE A 46 -18.89 -3.81 -0.92
C PHE A 46 -18.67 -3.62 0.59
N ILE A 47 -18.14 -4.64 1.23
CA ILE A 47 -17.74 -4.57 2.65
C ILE A 47 -16.36 -3.94 2.74
N GLY A 48 -16.33 -2.61 2.84
CA GLY A 48 -15.10 -1.82 2.94
C GLY A 48 -14.59 -1.63 4.37
N GLY A 49 -13.39 -1.07 4.46
CA GLY A 49 -12.74 -0.72 5.72
C GLY A 49 -11.96 -1.84 6.37
N ILE A 50 -11.21 -1.46 7.39
CA ILE A 50 -10.43 -2.39 8.22
C ILE A 50 -11.37 -3.29 9.03
N GLN A 51 -11.09 -4.59 8.98
CA GLN A 51 -11.82 -5.65 9.67
C GLN A 51 -10.85 -6.40 10.59
N ASN A 52 -11.40 -7.16 11.55
CA ASN A 52 -10.64 -8.01 12.47
C ASN A 52 -9.42 -7.32 13.11
N LEU A 53 -9.53 -6.02 13.40
CA LEU A 53 -8.46 -5.20 13.96
C LEU A 53 -8.12 -5.65 15.38
N SER A 54 -6.87 -6.03 15.61
CA SER A 54 -6.32 -6.32 16.94
C SER A 54 -5.04 -5.52 17.13
N ILE A 55 -4.93 -4.82 18.26
CA ILE A 55 -3.78 -3.98 18.59
C ILE A 55 -3.24 -4.37 19.97
N LYS A 56 -1.94 -4.66 20.03
CA LYS A 56 -1.20 -4.92 21.26
C LYS A 56 -0.02 -3.97 21.38
N VAL A 57 0.22 -3.48 22.58
CA VAL A 57 1.39 -2.66 22.90
C VAL A 57 2.27 -3.41 23.89
N ASN A 58 3.54 -3.59 23.54
CA ASN A 58 4.51 -4.37 24.32
C ASN A 58 3.96 -5.77 24.72
N GLY A 59 3.22 -6.40 23.79
CA GLY A 59 2.62 -7.73 23.99
C GLY A 59 1.30 -7.76 24.78
N SER A 60 0.86 -6.64 25.34
CA SER A 60 -0.37 -6.55 26.13
C SER A 60 -1.53 -5.95 25.35
N GLU A 61 -2.74 -6.42 25.59
CA GLU A 61 -3.97 -5.80 25.10
C GLU A 61 -4.11 -4.37 25.63
N VAL A 62 -4.68 -3.50 24.83
CA VAL A 62 -4.88 -2.08 25.13
C VAL A 62 -6.30 -1.64 24.80
N ASN A 63 -6.78 -0.61 25.49
CA ASN A 63 -8.06 -0.01 25.13
C ASN A 63 -7.92 0.77 23.82
N THR A 64 -8.87 0.54 22.92
CA THR A 64 -8.92 1.23 21.63
C THR A 64 -10.28 1.85 21.39
N LYS A 65 -10.29 2.99 20.69
CA LYS A 65 -11.52 3.64 20.25
C LYS A 65 -11.38 4.07 18.79
N ILE A 66 -12.16 3.44 17.92
CA ILE A 66 -12.23 3.82 16.51
C ILE A 66 -13.16 5.03 16.36
N VAL A 67 -12.70 6.01 15.59
CA VAL A 67 -13.46 7.20 15.21
C VAL A 67 -13.20 7.42 13.72
N GLY A 68 -14.16 7.06 12.88
CA GLY A 68 -14.02 7.13 11.42
C GLY A 68 -12.77 6.41 10.90
N THR A 69 -11.87 7.16 10.27
CA THR A 69 -10.60 6.66 9.73
C THR A 69 -9.45 6.67 10.74
N MET A 70 -9.73 6.84 12.02
CA MET A 70 -8.73 6.89 13.08
C MET A 70 -9.02 5.89 14.17
N VAL A 71 -7.98 5.37 14.84
CA VAL A 71 -8.11 4.65 16.10
C VAL A 71 -7.19 5.25 17.14
N ARG A 72 -7.79 5.62 18.27
CA ARG A 72 -7.05 5.98 19.48
C ARG A 72 -6.69 4.72 20.24
N VAL A 73 -5.44 4.65 20.65
CA VAL A 73 -4.86 3.56 21.44
C VAL A 73 -4.40 4.12 22.78
N ASP A 74 -5.04 3.75 23.88
CA ASP A 74 -4.65 4.18 25.22
C ASP A 74 -3.49 3.29 25.70
N LEU A 75 -2.39 3.93 26.10
CA LEU A 75 -1.20 3.21 26.55
C LEU A 75 -1.36 2.79 28.03
N ASN A 76 -1.08 1.52 28.34
CA ASN A 76 -1.10 1.01 29.72
C ASN A 76 -0.06 1.72 30.62
N GLN A 77 1.04 2.19 30.03
CA GLN A 77 2.06 3.02 30.65
C GLN A 77 2.36 4.22 29.77
N LYS A 78 2.59 5.37 30.38
CA LYS A 78 2.94 6.58 29.64
C LYS A 78 4.28 6.38 28.94
N LEU A 79 4.34 6.72 27.67
CA LEU A 79 5.57 6.78 26.91
C LEU A 79 6.30 8.10 27.20
N LYS A 80 7.51 8.01 27.72
CA LYS A 80 8.36 9.17 28.05
C LYS A 80 9.26 9.51 26.87
N MET A 81 9.93 10.65 26.97
CA MET A 81 10.99 11.05 26.05
C MET A 81 12.06 9.95 25.98
N ASP A 82 12.57 9.69 24.80
CA ASP A 82 13.61 8.69 24.49
C ASP A 82 13.21 7.22 24.76
N GLU A 83 11.96 6.96 25.11
CA GLU A 83 11.44 5.60 25.22
C GLU A 83 10.82 5.15 23.88
N SER A 84 10.84 3.84 23.65
CA SER A 84 10.19 3.19 22.50
C SER A 84 9.18 2.15 22.96
N ILE A 85 8.17 1.93 22.14
CA ILE A 85 7.16 0.87 22.34
C ILE A 85 7.07 0.01 21.09
N LEU A 86 6.74 -1.26 21.29
CA LEU A 86 6.41 -2.18 20.21
C LEU A 86 4.90 -2.26 20.06
N ILE A 87 4.39 -1.89 18.90
CA ILE A 87 2.98 -2.02 18.56
C ILE A 87 2.83 -3.17 17.58
N LYS A 88 2.04 -4.17 17.94
CA LYS A 88 1.63 -5.23 17.03
C LYS A 88 0.19 -4.97 16.60
N ILE A 89 -0.05 -4.98 15.31
CA ILE A 89 -1.37 -4.79 14.72
C ILE A 89 -1.64 -5.95 13.77
N ASP A 90 -2.78 -6.62 13.95
CA ASP A 90 -3.31 -7.60 13.01
C ASP A 90 -4.61 -7.03 12.44
N TRP A 91 -4.79 -7.09 11.11
CA TRP A 91 -5.96 -6.55 10.41
C TRP A 91 -6.16 -7.25 9.08
N ASP A 92 -7.34 -7.10 8.53
CA ASP A 92 -7.65 -7.42 7.15
C ASP A 92 -8.59 -6.37 6.54
N PHE A 93 -8.71 -6.35 5.23
CA PHE A 93 -9.67 -5.56 4.48
C PHE A 93 -9.89 -6.16 3.09
N ASN A 94 -11.04 -5.88 2.50
CA ASN A 94 -11.34 -6.28 1.15
C ASN A 94 -10.76 -5.29 0.14
N ILE A 95 -10.04 -5.81 -0.86
CA ILE A 95 -9.55 -5.01 -1.98
C ILE A 95 -10.71 -4.84 -2.97
N GLY A 96 -11.10 -3.60 -3.22
CA GLY A 96 -12.19 -3.29 -4.14
C GLY A 96 -11.71 -3.03 -5.58
N GLU A 97 -12.66 -3.01 -6.51
CA GLU A 97 -12.39 -2.61 -7.89
C GLU A 97 -12.07 -1.10 -7.95
N THR A 98 -10.92 -0.75 -8.52
CA THR A 98 -10.39 0.63 -8.53
C THR A 98 -11.36 1.62 -9.17
N ASN A 99 -11.94 1.25 -10.31
CA ASN A 99 -12.88 2.12 -11.04
C ASN A 99 -14.20 2.32 -10.31
N ALA A 100 -14.60 1.37 -9.44
CA ALA A 100 -15.83 1.48 -8.66
C ALA A 100 -15.64 2.32 -7.41
N LEU A 101 -14.46 2.23 -6.78
CA LEU A 101 -14.14 2.94 -5.53
C LEU A 101 -13.56 4.33 -5.75
N ASP A 102 -13.10 4.67 -6.97
CA ASP A 102 -12.33 5.89 -7.26
C ASP A 102 -11.16 6.04 -6.28
N SER A 103 -10.34 5.00 -6.19
CA SER A 103 -9.34 4.82 -5.14
C SER A 103 -7.94 4.64 -5.70
N ARG A 104 -6.93 5.04 -4.91
CA ARG A 104 -5.50 4.69 -5.14
C ARG A 104 -5.15 3.27 -4.71
N ASN A 105 -6.13 2.53 -4.20
CA ASN A 105 -5.97 1.16 -3.73
C ASN A 105 -7.07 0.31 -4.32
N GLY A 106 -6.71 -0.78 -4.97
CA GLY A 106 -7.72 -1.63 -5.58
C GLY A 106 -7.13 -2.61 -6.60
N TYR A 107 -8.04 -3.23 -7.32
CA TYR A 107 -7.70 -4.07 -8.45
C TYR A 107 -8.48 -3.68 -9.70
N GLU A 108 -7.95 -4.07 -10.84
CA GLU A 108 -8.62 -4.00 -12.15
C GLU A 108 -8.45 -5.35 -12.84
N THR A 109 -9.53 -5.86 -13.43
CA THR A 109 -9.54 -7.13 -14.16
C THR A 109 -9.51 -6.85 -15.66
N PHE A 110 -8.56 -7.44 -16.36
CA PHE A 110 -8.46 -7.39 -17.83
C PHE A 110 -9.41 -8.38 -18.50
N GLU A 111 -9.65 -8.21 -19.81
CA GLU A 111 -10.54 -9.07 -20.60
C GLU A 111 -10.12 -10.55 -20.56
N ASP A 112 -8.84 -10.84 -20.40
CA ASP A 112 -8.27 -12.19 -20.30
C ASP A 112 -8.42 -12.82 -18.89
N GLY A 113 -9.08 -12.10 -17.97
CA GLY A 113 -9.31 -12.53 -16.59
C GLY A 113 -8.07 -12.43 -15.69
N ASN A 114 -7.04 -11.71 -16.09
CA ASN A 114 -5.93 -11.35 -15.22
C ASN A 114 -6.21 -10.08 -14.44
N ASP A 115 -5.71 -10.03 -13.22
CA ASP A 115 -5.86 -8.86 -12.36
C ASP A 115 -4.55 -8.10 -12.25
N ILE A 116 -4.66 -6.77 -12.12
CA ILE A 116 -3.63 -5.90 -11.60
C ILE A 116 -4.08 -5.36 -10.24
N PHE A 117 -3.20 -5.42 -9.27
CA PHE A 117 -3.40 -4.88 -7.93
C PHE A 117 -2.49 -3.68 -7.72
N LEU A 118 -3.06 -2.56 -7.29
CA LEU A 118 -2.35 -1.37 -6.82
C LEU A 118 -2.70 -1.18 -5.35
N ILE A 119 -1.71 -1.27 -4.48
CA ILE A 119 -1.93 -1.31 -3.03
C ILE A 119 -1.16 -0.18 -2.37
N ALA A 120 -1.90 0.87 -2.04
CA ALA A 120 -1.43 2.03 -1.27
C ALA A 120 -2.35 2.26 -0.07
N GLN A 121 -1.88 2.95 0.96
CA GLN A 121 -2.68 3.26 2.16
C GLN A 121 -3.32 2.01 2.79
N TRP A 122 -2.60 0.89 2.78
CA TRP A 122 -3.13 -0.45 3.05
C TRP A 122 -2.93 -0.92 4.49
N TYR A 123 -2.03 -0.30 5.22
CA TYR A 123 -1.69 -0.69 6.59
C TYR A 123 -2.01 0.43 7.59
N PRO A 124 -2.34 0.09 8.85
CA PRO A 124 -2.51 1.07 9.90
C PRO A 124 -1.22 1.87 10.14
N ARG A 125 -1.28 3.21 10.10
CA ARG A 125 -0.13 4.11 10.18
C ARG A 125 -0.17 4.97 11.43
N LEU A 126 0.99 5.19 12.08
CA LEU A 126 1.09 6.13 13.17
C LEU A 126 0.79 7.55 12.66
N VAL A 127 -0.11 8.24 13.34
CA VAL A 127 -0.42 9.65 13.06
C VAL A 127 0.74 10.53 13.49
N ALA A 128 1.10 11.52 12.69
CA ALA A 128 2.14 12.48 13.04
C ALA A 128 1.74 13.32 14.26
N PHE A 129 2.75 13.69 15.05
CA PHE A 129 2.59 14.55 16.20
C PHE A 129 3.52 15.76 16.07
N SER A 130 2.98 16.95 16.19
CA SER A 130 3.78 18.20 16.19
C SER A 130 3.58 18.99 17.46
N ASP A 131 4.52 19.89 17.76
CA ASP A 131 4.49 20.76 18.93
C ASP A 131 3.44 21.88 18.81
N TYR A 132 3.09 22.28 17.59
CA TYR A 132 2.14 23.37 17.34
C TYR A 132 0.67 22.90 17.26
N GLU A 133 0.37 21.66 16.86
CA GLU A 133 -1.01 21.16 16.71
C GLU A 133 -1.28 19.92 17.58
N GLY A 134 -0.25 19.24 18.07
CA GLY A 134 -0.36 17.96 18.73
C GLY A 134 -0.55 16.82 17.70
N TRP A 135 -1.51 15.93 17.92
CA TRP A 135 -1.82 14.85 16.98
C TRP A 135 -2.56 15.39 15.76
N HIS A 136 -2.04 15.08 14.55
CA HIS A 136 -2.69 15.37 13.26
C HIS A 136 -3.79 14.33 12.96
N ASN A 137 -4.70 14.14 13.89
CA ASN A 137 -5.72 13.09 13.87
C ASN A 137 -7.03 13.51 13.17
N LYS A 138 -6.93 14.30 12.11
CA LYS A 138 -8.08 14.65 11.27
C LYS A 138 -8.48 13.44 10.43
N GLU A 139 -9.77 13.24 10.30
CA GLU A 139 -10.32 12.13 9.53
C GLU A 139 -9.93 12.26 8.05
N PHE A 140 -9.60 11.13 7.44
CA PHE A 140 -9.34 11.06 6.00
C PHE A 140 -10.66 11.02 5.23
N ILE A 141 -10.87 12.00 4.37
CA ILE A 141 -12.09 12.18 3.55
C ILE A 141 -11.79 12.11 2.04
N GLY A 142 -10.72 11.44 1.64
CA GLY A 142 -10.33 11.26 0.25
C GLY A 142 -9.61 12.44 -0.39
N ASN A 143 -9.69 13.63 0.18
CA ASN A 143 -9.04 14.85 -0.30
C ASN A 143 -8.05 15.37 0.75
N GLY A 144 -6.93 15.90 0.28
CA GLY A 144 -5.88 16.47 1.11
C GLY A 144 -4.65 15.57 1.20
N GLU A 145 -3.57 16.15 1.69
CA GLU A 145 -2.30 15.48 1.87
C GLU A 145 -2.13 14.96 3.30
N PHE A 146 -1.43 13.85 3.44
CA PHE A 146 -1.09 13.30 4.74
C PHE A 146 0.19 13.91 5.28
N THR A 147 0.22 14.18 6.57
CA THR A 147 1.46 14.39 7.30
C THR A 147 1.91 13.03 7.84
N LEU A 148 2.99 12.49 7.27
CA LEU A 148 3.57 11.21 7.65
C LEU A 148 5.01 11.40 8.10
N GLU A 149 5.37 10.72 9.17
CA GLU A 149 6.74 10.65 9.64
C GLU A 149 7.58 9.69 8.77
N PHE A 150 8.87 9.98 8.68
CA PHE A 150 9.80 9.07 8.03
C PHE A 150 10.06 7.83 8.90
N GLY A 151 10.20 6.68 8.26
CA GLY A 151 10.50 5.43 8.94
C GLY A 151 11.21 4.43 8.05
N ASN A 152 11.65 3.35 8.67
CA ASN A 152 12.23 2.20 7.99
C ASN A 152 11.19 1.10 7.88
N TYR A 153 11.17 0.45 6.72
CA TYR A 153 10.21 -0.60 6.40
C TYR A 153 10.93 -1.90 6.03
N ASP A 154 10.47 -3.00 6.61
CA ASP A 154 10.83 -4.37 6.24
C ASP A 154 9.53 -5.10 5.92
N VAL A 155 9.25 -5.32 4.63
CA VAL A 155 7.94 -5.75 4.16
C VAL A 155 8.03 -7.06 3.41
N SER A 156 7.18 -8.02 3.80
CA SER A 156 7.02 -9.31 3.13
C SER A 156 5.66 -9.39 2.44
N ILE A 157 5.66 -9.53 1.11
CA ILE A 157 4.46 -9.57 0.27
C ILE A 157 4.31 -10.97 -0.30
N LYS A 158 3.24 -11.66 0.09
CA LYS A 158 2.94 -13.03 -0.36
C LYS A 158 1.84 -13.03 -1.40
N VAL A 159 2.19 -13.32 -2.64
CA VAL A 159 1.30 -13.31 -3.81
C VAL A 159 1.36 -14.65 -4.57
N PRO A 160 0.48 -14.90 -5.55
CA PRO A 160 0.63 -16.07 -6.44
C PRO A 160 2.03 -16.14 -7.06
N ALA A 161 2.55 -17.35 -7.25
CA ALA A 161 3.94 -17.55 -7.64
C ALA A 161 4.28 -17.02 -9.05
N ASP A 162 3.28 -16.85 -9.89
CA ASP A 162 3.35 -16.26 -11.23
C ASP A 162 3.20 -14.74 -11.27
N HIS A 163 2.93 -14.08 -10.13
CA HIS A 163 2.91 -12.61 -10.05
C HIS A 163 4.30 -12.01 -9.95
N ILE A 164 4.48 -10.91 -10.65
CA ILE A 164 5.59 -9.98 -10.44
C ILE A 164 5.12 -8.89 -9.48
N VAL A 165 5.99 -8.52 -8.55
CA VAL A 165 5.71 -7.48 -7.56
C VAL A 165 6.67 -6.32 -7.75
N SER A 166 6.12 -5.10 -7.76
CA SER A 166 6.88 -3.86 -7.64
C SER A 166 6.47 -3.15 -6.35
N SER A 167 7.41 -2.52 -5.68
CA SER A 167 7.11 -1.83 -4.42
C SER A 167 8.10 -0.72 -4.10
N THR A 168 7.77 0.06 -3.08
CA THR A 168 8.73 0.93 -2.41
C THR A 168 9.90 0.09 -1.87
N GLY A 169 11.11 0.65 -1.94
CA GLY A 169 12.32 0.03 -1.37
C GLY A 169 13.03 -0.95 -2.30
N VAL A 170 13.99 -1.67 -1.74
CA VAL A 170 14.89 -2.58 -2.45
C VAL A 170 14.48 -4.02 -2.21
N LEU A 171 14.43 -4.82 -3.29
CA LEU A 171 14.18 -6.26 -3.23
C LEU A 171 15.39 -6.99 -2.61
N ILE A 172 15.20 -7.60 -1.43
CA ILE A 172 16.32 -8.22 -0.67
C ILE A 172 16.46 -9.73 -0.86
N ASN A 173 15.43 -10.40 -1.38
CA ASN A 173 15.46 -11.86 -1.55
C ASN A 173 15.39 -12.31 -3.03
N SER A 174 15.95 -11.52 -3.93
CA SER A 174 15.98 -11.78 -5.38
C SER A 174 16.48 -13.18 -5.74
N GLU A 175 17.41 -13.73 -4.96
CA GLU A 175 17.97 -15.08 -5.19
C GLU A 175 16.94 -16.20 -5.07
N ARG A 176 15.89 -16.00 -4.25
CA ARG A 176 14.84 -17.01 -4.00
C ARG A 176 13.68 -16.93 -4.98
N ILE A 177 13.42 -15.73 -5.51
CA ILE A 177 12.18 -15.46 -6.26
C ILE A 177 12.40 -15.19 -7.75
N LEU A 178 13.57 -14.66 -8.13
CA LEU A 178 13.88 -14.35 -9.51
C LEU A 178 14.70 -15.47 -10.17
N SER A 179 14.47 -15.67 -11.47
CA SER A 179 15.32 -16.53 -12.28
C SER A 179 16.77 -16.03 -12.31
N LYS A 180 17.71 -16.89 -12.66
CA LYS A 180 19.12 -16.49 -12.82
C LYS A 180 19.28 -15.38 -13.85
N GLU A 181 18.49 -15.43 -14.93
CA GLU A 181 18.54 -14.41 -15.98
C GLU A 181 17.96 -13.06 -15.51
N HIS A 182 16.80 -13.07 -14.86
CA HIS A 182 16.22 -11.84 -14.30
C HIS A 182 17.17 -11.16 -13.30
N ARG A 183 17.84 -11.92 -12.43
CA ARG A 183 18.84 -11.37 -11.50
C ARG A 183 20.03 -10.74 -12.22
N LYS A 184 20.51 -11.36 -13.31
CA LYS A 184 21.58 -10.82 -14.12
C LYS A 184 21.20 -9.49 -14.77
N ARG A 185 19.97 -9.42 -15.32
CA ARG A 185 19.41 -8.18 -15.90
C ARG A 185 19.27 -7.09 -14.84
N LEU A 186 18.73 -7.44 -13.66
CA LEU A 186 18.58 -6.50 -12.54
C LEU A 186 19.91 -5.91 -12.12
N LYS A 187 20.94 -6.75 -11.91
CA LYS A 187 22.29 -6.30 -11.58
C LYS A 187 22.96 -5.44 -12.67
N LYS A 188 22.59 -5.65 -13.95
CA LYS A 188 23.01 -4.78 -15.04
C LYS A 188 22.29 -3.45 -15.01
N ALA A 189 20.97 -3.45 -14.71
CA ALA A 189 20.15 -2.26 -14.60
C ALA A 189 20.63 -1.30 -13.51
N GLU A 190 21.12 -1.80 -12.38
CA GLU A 190 21.72 -0.99 -11.29
C GLU A 190 22.82 -0.03 -11.74
N LYS A 191 23.51 -0.38 -12.84
CA LYS A 191 24.64 0.38 -13.40
C LYS A 191 24.29 1.10 -14.70
N SER A 192 23.06 1.02 -15.16
CA SER A 192 22.60 1.54 -16.42
C SER A 192 21.77 2.80 -16.22
N GLU A 193 22.11 3.86 -16.93
CA GLU A 193 21.30 5.10 -16.99
C GLU A 193 20.06 4.95 -17.89
N THR A 194 20.04 3.91 -18.72
CA THR A 194 18.90 3.60 -19.60
C THR A 194 18.16 2.36 -19.11
N PRO A 195 16.82 2.32 -19.20
CA PRO A 195 16.03 1.18 -18.75
C PRO A 195 16.43 -0.14 -19.43
N ILE A 196 16.52 -1.19 -18.64
CA ILE A 196 16.76 -2.56 -19.08
C ILE A 196 15.56 -3.40 -18.66
N PHE A 197 14.99 -4.17 -19.59
CA PHE A 197 13.94 -5.11 -19.25
C PHE A 197 14.45 -6.22 -18.33
N ILE A 198 13.87 -6.31 -17.15
CA ILE A 198 14.06 -7.41 -16.21
C ILE A 198 13.11 -8.56 -16.61
N VAL A 199 11.83 -8.23 -16.83
CA VAL A 199 10.83 -9.09 -17.47
C VAL A 199 10.44 -8.42 -18.78
N SER A 200 10.76 -9.07 -19.92
CA SER A 200 10.47 -8.52 -21.23
C SER A 200 8.97 -8.61 -21.57
N PRO A 201 8.50 -7.85 -22.60
CA PRO A 201 7.12 -8.02 -23.10
C PRO A 201 6.78 -9.45 -23.48
N GLU A 202 7.70 -10.17 -24.13
CA GLU A 202 7.49 -11.56 -24.56
C GLU A 202 7.39 -12.50 -23.36
N GLU A 203 8.24 -12.30 -22.34
CA GLU A 203 8.17 -13.07 -21.09
C GLU A 203 6.88 -12.80 -20.34
N ALA A 204 6.41 -11.55 -20.30
CA ALA A 204 5.14 -11.18 -19.68
C ALA A 204 3.95 -11.86 -20.36
N LEU A 205 3.93 -11.94 -21.71
CA LEU A 205 2.91 -12.65 -22.48
C LEU A 205 2.88 -14.16 -22.20
N GLU A 206 3.99 -14.77 -21.80
CA GLU A 206 3.99 -16.16 -21.36
C GLU A 206 3.52 -16.31 -19.90
N ILE A 207 3.97 -15.43 -19.01
CA ILE A 207 3.60 -15.44 -17.59
C ILE A 207 2.09 -15.21 -17.40
N GLU A 208 1.48 -14.33 -18.18
CA GLU A 208 0.03 -14.04 -18.07
C GLU A 208 -0.88 -15.22 -18.38
N LYS A 209 -0.38 -16.25 -19.05
CA LYS A 209 -1.11 -17.49 -19.35
C LYS A 209 -1.12 -18.45 -18.15
N GLU A 210 -0.18 -18.28 -17.21
CA GLU A 210 -0.07 -19.13 -16.04
C GLU A 210 -1.21 -18.88 -15.03
N ARG A 211 -1.47 -19.89 -14.21
CA ARG A 211 -2.48 -19.83 -13.12
C ARG A 211 -1.95 -20.63 -11.93
N SER A 212 -0.84 -20.15 -11.37
CA SER A 212 -0.19 -20.83 -10.25
C SER A 212 -1.08 -20.86 -9.02
N LYS A 213 -1.19 -22.04 -8.40
CA LYS A 213 -1.81 -22.23 -7.07
C LYS A 213 -0.81 -22.00 -5.93
N ASP A 214 0.49 -22.05 -6.25
CA ASP A 214 1.54 -21.78 -5.30
C ASP A 214 1.70 -20.27 -5.03
N LYS A 215 2.33 -19.93 -3.93
CA LYS A 215 2.62 -18.54 -3.55
C LYS A 215 4.12 -18.32 -3.39
N LYS A 216 4.58 -17.12 -3.75
CA LYS A 216 5.92 -16.61 -3.46
C LYS A 216 5.85 -15.49 -2.46
N THR A 217 6.89 -15.34 -1.64
CA THR A 217 7.05 -14.19 -0.74
C THR A 217 8.18 -13.31 -1.24
N TRP A 218 7.84 -12.10 -1.64
CA TRP A 218 8.75 -11.02 -1.99
C TRP A 218 9.10 -10.25 -0.72
N GLN A 219 10.39 -9.90 -0.54
CA GLN A 219 10.84 -9.17 0.64
C GLN A 219 11.54 -7.89 0.22
N PHE A 220 11.09 -6.78 0.78
CA PHE A 220 11.60 -5.45 0.46
C PHE A 220 12.03 -4.73 1.72
N LYS A 221 13.08 -3.90 1.59
CA LYS A 221 13.48 -2.94 2.61
C LYS A 221 13.49 -1.54 2.05
N ALA A 222 12.96 -0.60 2.81
CA ALA A 222 13.03 0.81 2.51
C ALA A 222 13.47 1.56 3.77
N GLU A 223 14.41 2.48 3.63
CA GLU A 223 14.93 3.27 4.74
C GLU A 223 14.58 4.73 4.54
N ASN A 224 14.19 5.38 5.63
CA ASN A 224 13.89 6.80 5.67
C ASN A 224 12.86 7.23 4.60
N VAL A 225 11.74 6.51 4.50
CA VAL A 225 10.61 6.82 3.61
C VAL A 225 9.35 7.08 4.42
N ARG A 226 8.42 7.86 3.84
CA ARG A 226 7.18 8.24 4.54
C ARG A 226 6.07 7.21 4.41
N ASP A 227 6.08 6.42 3.36
CA ASP A 227 5.02 5.45 3.07
C ASP A 227 5.56 4.27 2.27
N PHE A 228 4.79 3.20 2.23
CA PHE A 228 5.12 1.99 1.50
C PHE A 228 3.92 1.54 0.65
N ALA A 229 4.09 1.54 -0.65
CA ALA A 229 3.10 1.07 -1.61
C ALA A 229 3.67 -0.07 -2.46
N TRP A 230 2.80 -0.89 -3.01
CA TRP A 230 3.20 -1.98 -3.89
C TRP A 230 2.13 -2.29 -4.94
N ALA A 231 2.55 -2.97 -6.00
CA ALA A 231 1.68 -3.44 -7.07
C ALA A 231 2.03 -4.87 -7.44
N SER A 232 1.07 -5.63 -8.00
CA SER A 232 1.26 -7.03 -8.34
C SER A 232 0.37 -7.45 -9.52
N SER A 233 0.95 -8.13 -10.49
CA SER A 233 0.22 -8.73 -11.61
C SER A 233 1.03 -9.80 -12.31
N ARG A 234 0.36 -10.70 -13.06
CA ARG A 234 0.99 -11.59 -14.04
C ARG A 234 1.38 -10.86 -15.33
N LYS A 235 0.71 -9.76 -15.62
CA LYS A 235 0.86 -8.98 -16.87
C LYS A 235 2.02 -7.98 -16.84
N PHE A 236 2.77 -7.91 -15.74
CA PHE A 236 3.79 -6.90 -15.60
C PHE A 236 5.00 -7.12 -16.52
N ILE A 237 5.24 -6.15 -17.39
CA ILE A 237 6.54 -5.90 -17.99
C ILE A 237 7.34 -5.12 -16.96
N TRP A 238 8.55 -5.55 -16.67
CA TRP A 238 9.40 -4.88 -15.69
C TRP A 238 10.68 -4.40 -16.34
N ASP A 239 10.85 -3.09 -16.41
CA ASP A 239 12.11 -2.45 -16.74
C ASP A 239 12.68 -1.70 -15.52
N ALA A 240 13.99 -1.51 -15.50
CA ALA A 240 14.69 -0.83 -14.44
C ALA A 240 15.92 -0.09 -14.95
N ALA A 241 16.24 1.03 -14.30
CA ALA A 241 17.49 1.78 -14.50
C ALA A 241 18.06 2.21 -13.15
N GLY A 242 19.37 2.34 -13.07
CA GLY A 242 20.04 2.91 -11.91
C GLY A 242 19.94 4.44 -11.94
N TYR A 243 19.63 5.02 -10.80
CA TYR A 243 19.69 6.46 -10.58
C TYR A 243 20.52 6.75 -9.34
N LYS A 244 21.50 7.63 -9.45
CA LYS A 244 22.27 8.15 -8.33
C LYS A 244 21.79 9.54 -8.00
N GLN A 245 21.31 9.74 -6.79
CA GLN A 245 21.02 11.07 -6.29
C GLN A 245 22.31 11.66 -5.74
N ASP A 246 22.64 12.91 -6.14
CA ASP A 246 23.81 13.65 -5.68
C ASP A 246 23.66 14.06 -4.19
N SER A 247 23.80 13.10 -3.30
CA SER A 247 24.01 13.36 -1.88
C SER A 247 25.12 12.44 -1.40
N GLU A 248 26.15 13.02 -0.80
CA GLU A 248 27.38 12.32 -0.38
C GLU A 248 27.15 11.20 0.66
N GLU A 249 25.96 11.06 1.24
CA GLU A 249 25.73 10.16 2.37
C GLU A 249 24.80 8.96 2.09
N ASN A 250 24.09 8.90 0.96
CA ASN A 250 23.22 7.76 0.69
C ASN A 250 22.91 7.58 -0.82
N PRO A 251 23.56 6.65 -1.50
CA PRO A 251 23.24 6.35 -2.89
C PRO A 251 21.94 5.54 -2.95
N TYR A 252 20.78 6.22 -2.98
CA TYR A 252 19.51 5.55 -3.25
C TYR A 252 19.45 5.15 -4.72
N ASN A 253 19.44 3.86 -4.98
CA ASN A 253 19.13 3.31 -6.29
C ASN A 253 17.61 3.23 -6.41
N TRP A 254 17.01 4.10 -7.21
CA TRP A 254 15.60 4.03 -7.54
C TRP A 254 15.42 3.17 -8.79
N TYR A 255 14.52 2.19 -8.72
CA TYR A 255 14.14 1.38 -9.86
C TYR A 255 12.76 1.84 -10.33
N PHE A 256 12.66 2.26 -11.59
CA PHE A 256 11.39 2.58 -12.20
C PHE A 256 10.91 1.38 -12.99
N SER A 257 9.69 0.94 -12.73
CA SER A 257 8.99 0.01 -13.60
C SER A 257 7.96 0.78 -14.41
N LYS A 258 7.98 0.61 -15.73
CA LYS A 258 6.99 1.16 -16.63
C LYS A 258 6.00 0.08 -17.03
N TRP A 259 4.74 0.39 -16.89
CA TRP A 259 3.63 -0.48 -17.26
C TRP A 259 3.19 -0.21 -18.69
N LYS A 260 2.95 -1.25 -19.48
CA LYS A 260 2.13 -1.17 -20.68
C LYS A 260 0.96 -2.13 -20.52
N SER A 261 -0.23 -1.56 -20.59
CA SER A 261 -1.48 -2.28 -20.84
C SER A 261 -1.48 -2.82 -22.26
#